data_3b2119d86a2f10c3d45391a584491aec
#
_entry.id   3b2119d86a2f10c3d45391a584491aec
#
_cell.length_a   1.000
_cell.length_b   1.000
_cell.length_c   1.000
_cell.angle_alpha   90.00
_cell.angle_beta   90.00
_cell.angle_gamma   90.00
#
_symmetry.space_group_name_H-M   'P 1'
#
loop_
_entity.id
_entity.type
_entity.pdbx_description
1 polymer ?
#
loop_
_entity_poly.entity_id
_entity_poly.type
_entity_poly.pdbx_seq_one_letter_code
_entity_poly.pdbx_strand_id
1 'polypeptide(L)'
;ADIDQEAADKSAKEHNVKVQTDDELMANKEIDLILNLTPPSSHKDIIVKSLMSEKHCFSEKPLAMNFEEALEIEKLSKEKGLKVGCAPDTFLGAAGQKSRELLENNSIGKIVLGTFNLMSHGMEDWHPNPDFFFKPGAGPVLDVGVYYITQLVNLLGPIKLINSVSSTAQEERTITSQPRYGEKIKVETPTTFIGSLEFYNDAKIQFFCSWDVWKHKHTTIELYGLEGSMIVPDPNFFSGNILMSKKNEDWQTISNDKMLLGIPNKDDNGSMFANYRGIGLADMI
;
A
#
# COMPACT_ATOMS: atom_id res chain seq x y z
N ALA A 1 2.49 20.35 -11.13
CA ALA A 1 2.45 21.29 -10.00
C ALA A 1 3.25 20.74 -8.82
N ASP A 2 3.88 21.59 -8.08
CA ASP A 2 4.51 21.32 -6.79
C ASP A 2 4.50 22.61 -5.97
N ILE A 3 4.49 22.53 -4.64
CA ILE A 3 4.64 23.70 -3.76
C ILE A 3 6.07 24.22 -3.80
N ASP A 4 7.04 23.36 -4.12
CA ASP A 4 8.43 23.71 -4.38
C ASP A 4 8.61 24.00 -5.88
N GLN A 5 8.78 25.28 -6.20
CA GLN A 5 8.92 25.75 -7.58
C GLN A 5 10.18 25.18 -8.26
N GLU A 6 11.28 24.99 -7.52
CA GLU A 6 12.51 24.43 -8.07
C GLU A 6 12.33 22.95 -8.44
N ALA A 7 11.62 22.19 -7.61
CA ALA A 7 11.26 20.81 -7.89
C ALA A 7 10.33 20.72 -9.11
N ALA A 8 9.33 21.59 -9.19
CA ALA A 8 8.42 21.67 -10.35
C ALA A 8 9.19 21.96 -11.66
N ASP A 9 10.07 22.94 -11.66
CA ASP A 9 10.84 23.36 -12.84
C ASP A 9 11.83 22.27 -13.29
N LYS A 10 12.48 21.60 -12.32
CA LYS A 10 13.37 20.47 -12.58
C LYS A 10 12.62 19.31 -13.24
N SER A 11 11.51 18.91 -12.66
CA SER A 11 10.68 17.82 -13.18
C SER A 11 10.11 18.14 -14.57
N ALA A 12 9.65 19.37 -14.77
CA ALA A 12 9.14 19.83 -16.05
C ALA A 12 10.19 19.76 -17.15
N LYS A 13 11.43 20.17 -16.85
CA LYS A 13 12.56 20.10 -17.78
C LYS A 13 12.95 18.65 -18.08
N GLU A 14 12.99 17.79 -17.08
CA GLU A 14 13.35 16.37 -17.21
C GLU A 14 12.35 15.62 -18.10
N HIS A 15 11.06 15.88 -17.91
CA HIS A 15 9.98 15.17 -18.60
C HIS A 15 9.38 15.93 -19.79
N ASN A 16 9.93 17.11 -20.12
CA ASN A 16 9.46 17.98 -21.22
C ASN A 16 7.95 18.29 -21.10
N VAL A 17 7.51 18.69 -19.92
CA VAL A 17 6.13 19.09 -19.63
C VAL A 17 6.07 20.53 -19.11
N LYS A 18 4.89 21.15 -19.15
CA LYS A 18 4.70 22.52 -18.62
C LYS A 18 4.50 22.50 -17.13
N VAL A 19 5.11 23.45 -16.43
CA VAL A 19 4.74 23.76 -15.04
C VAL A 19 3.42 24.52 -15.07
N GLN A 20 2.51 24.11 -14.21
CA GLN A 20 1.24 24.80 -13.91
C GLN A 20 1.07 24.84 -12.41
N THR A 21 0.40 25.85 -11.89
CA THR A 21 -0.10 25.84 -10.52
C THR A 21 -1.21 24.81 -10.37
N ASP A 22 -1.54 24.42 -9.15
CA ASP A 22 -2.66 23.52 -8.89
C ASP A 22 -4.00 24.12 -9.36
N ASP A 23 -4.20 25.44 -9.22
CA ASP A 23 -5.40 26.13 -9.73
C ASP A 23 -5.47 26.11 -11.26
N GLU A 24 -4.35 26.31 -11.95
CA GLU A 24 -4.30 26.20 -13.40
C GLU A 24 -4.57 24.76 -13.88
N LEU A 25 -4.04 23.73 -13.18
CA LEU A 25 -4.34 22.33 -13.49
C LEU A 25 -5.84 22.04 -13.30
N MET A 26 -6.43 22.51 -12.22
CA MET A 26 -7.85 22.31 -11.93
C MET A 26 -8.75 23.04 -12.96
N ALA A 27 -8.34 24.20 -13.45
CA ALA A 27 -9.08 24.97 -14.44
C ALA A 27 -8.88 24.47 -15.89
N ASN A 28 -7.85 23.68 -16.16
CA ASN A 28 -7.50 23.22 -17.51
C ASN A 28 -8.49 22.14 -17.99
N LYS A 29 -9.27 22.46 -19.03
CA LYS A 29 -10.28 21.55 -19.60
C LYS A 29 -9.71 20.40 -20.44
N GLU A 30 -8.42 20.42 -20.75
CA GLU A 30 -7.73 19.34 -21.45
C GLU A 30 -7.24 18.23 -20.49
N ILE A 31 -7.40 18.44 -19.18
CA ILE A 31 -7.04 17.48 -18.14
C ILE A 31 -8.32 16.84 -17.59
N ASP A 32 -8.45 15.54 -17.72
CA ASP A 32 -9.59 14.75 -17.22
C ASP A 32 -9.32 14.12 -15.86
N LEU A 33 -8.04 13.95 -15.50
CA LEU A 33 -7.62 13.23 -14.29
C LEU A 33 -6.45 13.91 -13.60
N ILE A 34 -6.51 14.00 -12.29
CA ILE A 34 -5.41 14.44 -11.43
C ILE A 34 -4.73 13.23 -10.78
N LEU A 35 -3.42 13.13 -10.95
CA LEU A 35 -2.57 12.21 -10.19
C LEU A 35 -2.05 12.94 -8.95
N ASN A 36 -2.53 12.52 -7.77
CA ASN A 36 -2.19 13.13 -6.50
C ASN A 36 -1.05 12.36 -5.82
N LEU A 37 0.13 12.95 -5.82
CA LEU A 37 1.36 12.42 -5.20
C LEU A 37 1.81 13.27 -4.01
N THR A 38 0.91 14.05 -3.43
CA THR A 38 1.21 14.92 -2.29
C THR A 38 1.39 14.11 -0.99
N PRO A 39 1.85 14.71 0.11
CA PRO A 39 1.85 14.04 1.42
C PRO A 39 0.44 13.67 1.91
N PRO A 40 0.28 12.65 2.76
CA PRO A 40 -1.01 12.13 3.22
C PRO A 40 -1.97 13.19 3.77
N SER A 41 -1.46 14.19 4.49
CA SER A 41 -2.26 15.29 5.05
C SER A 41 -2.96 16.17 4.01
N SER A 42 -2.52 16.13 2.75
CA SER A 42 -3.10 16.92 1.65
C SER A 42 -3.99 16.08 0.74
N HIS A 43 -4.06 14.75 0.93
CA HIS A 43 -4.75 13.86 -0.02
C HIS A 43 -6.22 14.23 -0.16
N LYS A 44 -6.95 14.37 0.95
CA LYS A 44 -8.38 14.71 0.92
C LYS A 44 -8.63 16.02 0.16
N ASP A 45 -7.88 17.08 0.49
CA ASP A 45 -8.13 18.40 -0.08
C ASP A 45 -7.90 18.42 -1.60
N ILE A 46 -6.86 17.75 -2.07
CA ILE A 46 -6.56 17.64 -3.50
C ILE A 46 -7.61 16.77 -4.21
N ILE A 47 -8.04 15.66 -3.61
CA ILE A 47 -9.09 14.80 -4.18
C ILE A 47 -10.41 15.60 -4.29
N VAL A 48 -10.82 16.27 -3.23
CA VAL A 48 -12.05 17.09 -3.23
C VAL A 48 -11.96 18.21 -4.26
N LYS A 49 -10.83 18.93 -4.33
CA LYS A 49 -10.59 19.98 -5.32
C LYS A 49 -10.68 19.45 -6.75
N SER A 50 -10.14 18.26 -7.01
CA SER A 50 -10.21 17.58 -8.31
C SER A 50 -11.66 17.26 -8.69
N LEU A 51 -12.42 16.63 -7.80
CA LEU A 51 -13.83 16.29 -8.02
C LEU A 51 -14.71 17.52 -8.21
N MET A 52 -14.46 18.60 -7.44
CA MET A 52 -15.17 19.86 -7.60
C MET A 52 -14.85 20.56 -8.93
N SER A 53 -13.68 20.29 -9.49
CA SER A 53 -13.23 20.77 -10.80
C SER A 53 -13.60 19.82 -11.96
N GLU A 54 -14.54 18.88 -11.71
CA GLU A 54 -15.05 17.91 -12.69
C GLU A 54 -13.95 16.97 -13.24
N LYS A 55 -12.96 16.62 -12.41
CA LYS A 55 -11.87 15.74 -12.78
C LYS A 55 -11.86 14.47 -11.94
N HIS A 56 -11.51 13.35 -12.57
CA HIS A 56 -11.15 12.13 -11.86
C HIS A 56 -9.90 12.36 -10.99
N CYS A 57 -9.69 11.53 -9.99
CA CYS A 57 -8.47 11.60 -9.18
C CYS A 57 -7.93 10.20 -8.89
N PHE A 58 -6.63 10.00 -9.09
CA PHE A 58 -5.90 8.85 -8.55
C PHE A 58 -4.89 9.36 -7.52
N SER A 59 -4.96 8.87 -6.29
CA SER A 59 -4.15 9.36 -5.18
C SER A 59 -3.17 8.31 -4.67
N GLU A 60 -2.02 8.76 -4.17
CA GLU A 60 -1.18 7.92 -3.33
C GLU A 60 -1.92 7.49 -2.05
N LYS A 61 -1.39 6.44 -1.45
CA LYS A 61 -1.89 5.92 -0.17
C LYS A 61 -1.37 6.76 1.03
N PRO A 62 -2.09 6.80 2.14
CA PRO A 62 -3.46 6.35 2.35
C PRO A 62 -4.47 7.30 1.66
N LEU A 63 -5.68 6.81 1.36
CA LEU A 63 -6.72 7.63 0.71
C LEU A 63 -7.03 8.91 1.48
N ALA A 64 -7.08 8.80 2.81
CA ALA A 64 -7.39 9.89 3.74
C ALA A 64 -6.75 9.60 5.11
N MET A 65 -6.77 10.59 6.00
CA MET A 65 -6.19 10.48 7.34
C MET A 65 -7.07 9.70 8.33
N ASN A 66 -8.37 9.60 8.04
CA ASN A 66 -9.36 8.90 8.86
C ASN A 66 -10.53 8.42 8.00
N PHE A 67 -11.41 7.63 8.64
CA PHE A 67 -12.55 7.00 7.96
C PHE A 67 -13.62 8.03 7.52
N GLU A 68 -13.85 9.05 8.32
CA GLU A 68 -14.83 10.10 8.03
C GLU A 68 -14.46 10.87 6.75
N GLU A 69 -13.20 11.22 6.59
CA GLU A 69 -12.68 11.84 5.36
C GLU A 69 -12.84 10.93 4.14
N ALA A 70 -12.58 9.64 4.30
CA ALA A 70 -12.76 8.67 3.21
C ALA A 70 -14.23 8.55 2.77
N LEU A 71 -15.18 8.58 3.73
CA LEU A 71 -16.60 8.61 3.43
C LEU A 71 -17.04 9.88 2.70
N GLU A 72 -16.48 11.04 3.07
CA GLU A 72 -16.76 12.30 2.35
C GLU A 72 -16.29 12.23 0.90
N ILE A 73 -15.09 11.68 0.66
CA ILE A 73 -14.55 11.46 -0.69
C ILE A 73 -15.46 10.51 -1.48
N GLU A 74 -15.84 9.38 -0.91
CA GLU A 74 -16.72 8.41 -1.55
C GLU A 74 -18.07 9.02 -1.94
N LYS A 75 -18.68 9.77 -1.02
CA LYS A 75 -19.96 10.45 -1.23
C LYS A 75 -19.84 11.45 -2.38
N LEU A 76 -18.85 12.33 -2.36
CA LEU A 76 -18.64 13.34 -3.39
C LEU A 76 -18.35 12.71 -4.75
N SER A 77 -17.54 11.66 -4.81
CA SER A 77 -17.26 10.87 -6.01
C SER A 77 -18.56 10.35 -6.65
N LYS A 78 -19.45 9.74 -5.84
CA LYS A 78 -20.75 9.24 -6.29
C LYS A 78 -21.68 10.36 -6.76
N GLU A 79 -21.75 11.47 -6.02
CA GLU A 79 -22.58 12.64 -6.36
C GLU A 79 -22.14 13.28 -7.69
N LYS A 80 -20.86 13.32 -7.96
CA LYS A 80 -20.29 13.89 -9.19
C LYS A 80 -20.23 12.90 -10.35
N GLY A 81 -20.42 11.60 -10.10
CA GLY A 81 -20.22 10.55 -11.10
C GLY A 81 -18.77 10.43 -11.58
N LEU A 82 -17.82 10.83 -10.74
CA LEU A 82 -16.39 10.82 -11.05
C LEU A 82 -15.68 9.69 -10.32
N LYS A 83 -14.64 9.13 -10.94
CA LYS A 83 -13.85 8.06 -10.34
C LYS A 83 -12.79 8.61 -9.40
N VAL A 84 -12.61 7.95 -8.27
CA VAL A 84 -11.45 8.12 -7.38
C VAL A 84 -10.77 6.78 -7.23
N GLY A 85 -9.49 6.72 -7.60
CA GLY A 85 -8.62 5.58 -7.35
C GLY A 85 -7.59 5.92 -6.28
N CYS A 86 -7.05 4.89 -5.62
CA CYS A 86 -6.02 5.06 -4.61
C CYS A 86 -5.04 3.90 -4.64
N ALA A 87 -3.75 4.20 -4.52
CA ALA A 87 -2.75 3.17 -4.22
C ALA A 87 -3.04 2.50 -2.85
N PRO A 88 -2.51 1.29 -2.56
CA PRO A 88 -1.52 0.57 -3.36
C PRO A 88 -2.13 -0.16 -4.55
N ASP A 89 -1.40 -0.21 -5.64
CA ASP A 89 -1.79 -0.92 -6.87
C ASP A 89 -0.98 -2.21 -7.11
N THR A 90 -0.07 -2.55 -6.20
CA THR A 90 0.79 -3.74 -6.29
C THR A 90 0.04 -5.06 -6.33
N PHE A 91 -1.15 -5.13 -5.73
CA PHE A 91 -2.02 -6.31 -5.79
C PHE A 91 -2.49 -6.66 -7.21
N LEU A 92 -2.45 -5.70 -8.15
CA LEU A 92 -2.72 -5.91 -9.58
C LEU A 92 -1.54 -6.58 -10.29
N GLY A 93 -0.37 -6.63 -9.66
CA GLY A 93 0.79 -7.33 -10.17
C GLY A 93 0.61 -8.85 -10.23
N ALA A 94 1.50 -9.52 -10.96
CA ALA A 94 1.40 -10.96 -11.21
C ALA A 94 1.34 -11.81 -9.93
N ALA A 95 2.06 -11.42 -8.88
CA ALA A 95 2.03 -12.16 -7.62
C ALA A 95 0.64 -12.13 -6.95
N GLY A 96 0.03 -10.95 -6.88
CA GLY A 96 -1.31 -10.77 -6.33
C GLY A 96 -2.38 -11.48 -7.15
N GLN A 97 -2.35 -11.29 -8.47
CA GLN A 97 -3.31 -11.89 -9.40
C GLN A 97 -3.18 -13.42 -9.47
N LYS A 98 -1.95 -13.96 -9.47
CA LYS A 98 -1.74 -15.41 -9.43
C LYS A 98 -2.19 -16.03 -8.12
N SER A 99 -1.94 -15.36 -6.99
CA SER A 99 -2.44 -15.81 -5.69
C SER A 99 -3.98 -15.88 -5.68
N ARG A 100 -4.63 -14.86 -6.24
CA ARG A 100 -6.09 -14.82 -6.39
C ARG A 100 -6.60 -15.94 -7.30
N GLU A 101 -6.02 -16.14 -8.47
CA GLU A 101 -6.36 -17.23 -9.40
C GLU A 101 -6.30 -18.61 -8.71
N LEU A 102 -5.24 -18.85 -7.92
CA LEU A 102 -5.09 -20.11 -7.19
C LEU A 102 -6.21 -20.33 -6.17
N LEU A 103 -6.62 -19.28 -5.45
CA LEU A 103 -7.74 -19.38 -4.49
C LEU A 103 -9.09 -19.51 -5.19
N GLU A 104 -9.34 -18.80 -6.27
CA GLU A 104 -10.56 -18.93 -7.08
C GLU A 104 -10.70 -20.33 -7.69
N ASN A 105 -9.58 -20.96 -8.04
CA ASN A 105 -9.51 -22.36 -8.49
C ASN A 105 -9.56 -23.38 -7.34
N ASN A 106 -9.81 -22.92 -6.11
CA ASN A 106 -9.92 -23.77 -4.91
C ASN A 106 -8.66 -24.63 -4.65
N SER A 107 -7.47 -24.13 -5.00
CA SER A 107 -6.22 -24.92 -4.99
C SER A 107 -5.81 -25.43 -3.60
N ILE A 108 -6.26 -24.78 -2.53
CA ILE A 108 -6.00 -25.18 -1.12
C ILE A 108 -7.28 -25.34 -0.30
N GLY A 109 -8.45 -25.37 -0.96
CA GLY A 109 -9.75 -25.47 -0.33
C GLY A 109 -10.20 -24.18 0.37
N LYS A 110 -11.32 -24.22 1.11
CA LYS A 110 -11.84 -23.07 1.87
C LYS A 110 -10.80 -22.58 2.88
N ILE A 111 -10.46 -21.29 2.81
CA ILE A 111 -9.55 -20.67 3.77
C ILE A 111 -10.24 -20.54 5.13
N VAL A 112 -9.57 -21.02 6.18
CA VAL A 112 -10.09 -20.99 7.55
C VAL A 112 -9.26 -20.11 8.48
N LEU A 113 -7.96 -20.03 8.24
CA LEU A 113 -7.01 -19.31 9.08
C LEU A 113 -5.88 -18.73 8.22
N GLY A 114 -5.20 -17.73 8.74
CA GLY A 114 -3.97 -17.22 8.15
C GLY A 114 -3.29 -16.20 9.04
N THR A 115 -2.16 -15.72 8.59
CA THR A 115 -1.39 -14.67 9.26
C THR A 115 -0.91 -13.64 8.27
N PHE A 116 -0.75 -12.38 8.70
CA PHE A 116 0.16 -11.47 8.03
C PHE A 116 1.13 -10.83 9.03
N ASN A 117 2.37 -10.62 8.59
CA ASN A 117 3.46 -10.16 9.43
C ASN A 117 4.24 -9.06 8.73
N LEU A 118 3.93 -7.81 9.07
CA LEU A 118 4.70 -6.64 8.71
C LEU A 118 5.51 -6.21 9.93
N MET A 119 6.74 -6.63 10.00
CA MET A 119 7.62 -6.32 11.12
C MET A 119 8.99 -5.90 10.64
N SER A 120 9.43 -4.71 11.05
CA SER A 120 10.75 -4.16 10.75
C SER A 120 11.18 -3.23 11.87
N HIS A 121 12.42 -2.78 11.84
CA HIS A 121 12.79 -1.56 12.55
C HIS A 121 12.28 -0.34 11.76
N GLY A 122 12.16 0.82 12.39
CA GLY A 122 11.59 2.01 11.75
C GLY A 122 12.44 2.60 10.61
N MET A 123 12.04 3.76 10.14
CA MET A 123 12.62 4.42 8.94
C MET A 123 13.79 5.35 9.27
N GLU A 124 14.08 5.54 10.56
CA GLU A 124 15.09 6.47 11.07
C GLU A 124 16.54 6.09 10.75
N ASP A 125 16.76 4.85 10.30
CA ASP A 125 18.11 4.36 9.98
C ASP A 125 18.47 4.50 8.49
N TRP A 126 17.51 4.77 7.62
CA TRP A 126 17.76 4.87 6.17
C TRP A 126 17.10 6.10 5.49
N HIS A 127 15.98 6.58 5.99
CA HIS A 127 15.27 7.70 5.35
C HIS A 127 15.89 9.06 5.75
N PRO A 128 16.16 9.99 4.81
CA PRO A 128 16.78 11.29 5.11
C PRO A 128 15.90 12.21 5.97
N ASN A 129 14.58 12.08 5.89
CA ASN A 129 13.60 12.87 6.66
C ASN A 129 12.51 11.96 7.24
N PRO A 130 12.79 11.18 8.30
CA PRO A 130 11.89 10.12 8.77
C PRO A 130 10.74 10.60 9.66
N ASP A 131 10.66 11.89 10.02
CA ASP A 131 9.70 12.40 11.00
C ASP A 131 8.25 12.09 10.67
N PHE A 132 7.86 12.23 9.40
CA PHE A 132 6.46 12.09 8.99
C PHE A 132 5.92 10.66 9.20
N PHE A 133 6.78 9.65 9.23
CA PHE A 133 6.36 8.27 9.51
C PHE A 133 5.86 8.08 10.95
N PHE A 134 6.28 8.96 11.88
CA PHE A 134 5.95 8.89 13.29
C PHE A 134 4.91 9.93 13.74
N LYS A 135 4.27 10.61 12.80
CA LYS A 135 3.21 11.60 13.04
C LYS A 135 1.81 10.98 12.98
N PRO A 136 0.78 11.65 13.52
CA PRO A 136 -0.62 11.22 13.34
C PRO A 136 -0.97 11.03 11.86
N GLY A 137 -1.70 9.95 11.55
CA GLY A 137 -2.03 9.58 10.17
C GLY A 137 -0.95 8.78 9.45
N ALA A 138 0.14 8.43 10.12
CA ALA A 138 1.19 7.53 9.65
C ALA A 138 1.25 6.26 10.52
N GLY A 139 2.44 5.69 10.71
CA GLY A 139 2.63 4.45 11.46
C GLY A 139 2.58 3.22 10.56
N PRO A 140 2.96 2.04 11.10
CA PRO A 140 3.16 0.84 10.29
C PRO A 140 1.90 0.38 9.54
N VAL A 141 0.71 0.63 10.08
CA VAL A 141 -0.56 0.21 9.45
C VAL A 141 -0.88 1.08 8.24
N LEU A 142 -0.86 2.42 8.39
CA LEU A 142 -1.25 3.33 7.32
C LEU A 142 -0.17 3.52 6.26
N ASP A 143 1.10 3.31 6.61
CA ASP A 143 2.19 3.44 5.65
C ASP A 143 2.37 2.16 4.80
N VAL A 144 2.55 1.00 5.43
CA VAL A 144 2.85 -0.27 4.74
C VAL A 144 1.77 -1.33 4.95
N GLY A 145 1.09 -1.34 6.10
CA GLY A 145 0.02 -2.30 6.39
C GLY A 145 -1.13 -2.25 5.39
N VAL A 146 -1.36 -1.10 4.75
CA VAL A 146 -2.35 -0.93 3.68
C VAL A 146 -2.11 -1.89 2.50
N TYR A 147 -0.88 -2.22 2.16
CA TYR A 147 -0.55 -3.19 1.11
C TYR A 147 -1.04 -4.59 1.47
N TYR A 148 -0.79 -5.01 2.71
CA TYR A 148 -1.20 -6.32 3.24
C TYR A 148 -2.71 -6.43 3.34
N ILE A 149 -3.36 -5.40 3.86
CA ILE A 149 -4.82 -5.35 3.99
C ILE A 149 -5.49 -5.35 2.62
N THR A 150 -5.01 -4.55 1.67
CA THR A 150 -5.52 -4.53 0.30
C THR A 150 -5.36 -5.88 -0.38
N GLN A 151 -4.20 -6.52 -0.25
CA GLN A 151 -3.98 -7.86 -0.81
C GLN A 151 -4.91 -8.89 -0.16
N LEU A 152 -5.11 -8.87 1.15
CA LEU A 152 -6.03 -9.78 1.82
C LEU A 152 -7.48 -9.54 1.40
N VAL A 153 -7.91 -8.30 1.23
CA VAL A 153 -9.24 -7.98 0.69
C VAL A 153 -9.39 -8.47 -0.76
N ASN A 154 -8.35 -8.31 -1.58
CA ASN A 154 -8.33 -8.88 -2.94
C ASN A 154 -8.48 -10.42 -2.96
N LEU A 155 -7.91 -11.11 -1.97
CA LEU A 155 -7.90 -12.58 -1.89
C LEU A 155 -9.13 -13.16 -1.21
N LEU A 156 -9.63 -12.52 -0.15
CA LEU A 156 -10.63 -13.07 0.76
C LEU A 156 -11.96 -12.31 0.77
N GLY A 157 -12.02 -11.15 0.09
CA GLY A 157 -13.19 -10.29 0.09
C GLY A 157 -13.22 -9.32 1.28
N PRO A 158 -14.36 -8.72 1.62
CA PRO A 158 -14.44 -7.67 2.63
C PRO A 158 -14.23 -8.19 4.05
N ILE A 159 -13.62 -7.33 4.87
CA ILE A 159 -13.43 -7.56 6.31
C ILE A 159 -14.73 -7.27 7.05
N LYS A 160 -15.14 -8.17 7.94
CA LYS A 160 -16.35 -8.07 8.76
C LYS A 160 -16.08 -7.48 10.14
N LEU A 161 -14.95 -7.88 10.76
CA LEU A 161 -14.60 -7.48 12.13
C LEU A 161 -13.10 -7.35 12.26
N ILE A 162 -12.67 -6.35 13.04
CA ILE A 162 -11.28 -6.12 13.42
C ILE A 162 -11.19 -6.04 14.93
N ASN A 163 -10.26 -6.82 15.52
CA ASN A 163 -9.84 -6.67 16.90
C ASN A 163 -8.35 -6.36 16.92
N SER A 164 -7.95 -5.33 17.64
CA SER A 164 -6.54 -4.94 17.72
C SER A 164 -6.22 -4.26 19.04
N VAL A 165 -4.98 -4.45 19.47
CA VAL A 165 -4.32 -3.64 20.49
C VAL A 165 -3.12 -2.95 19.86
N SER A 166 -2.80 -1.76 20.34
CA SER A 166 -1.66 -0.99 19.85
C SER A 166 -0.80 -0.47 20.98
N SER A 167 0.46 -0.22 20.69
CA SER A 167 1.40 0.37 21.64
C SER A 167 2.45 1.22 20.92
N THR A 168 3.09 2.10 21.70
CA THR A 168 4.27 2.87 21.30
C THR A 168 5.42 2.42 22.20
N ALA A 169 6.44 1.78 21.62
CA ALA A 169 7.54 1.23 22.40
C ALA A 169 8.48 2.30 22.94
N GLN A 170 8.64 3.42 22.21
CA GLN A 170 9.52 4.53 22.57
C GLN A 170 8.83 5.86 22.23
N GLU A 171 8.89 6.83 23.16
CA GLU A 171 8.36 8.18 22.93
C GLU A 171 9.21 8.99 21.96
N GLU A 172 10.50 8.66 21.87
CA GLU A 172 11.46 9.29 20.95
C GLU A 172 12.32 8.22 20.26
N ARG A 173 12.66 8.50 18.99
CA ARG A 173 13.65 7.71 18.23
C ARG A 173 14.83 8.58 17.81
N THR A 174 15.98 7.97 17.62
CA THR A 174 17.19 8.68 17.15
C THR A 174 17.38 8.40 15.67
N ILE A 175 17.53 9.45 14.87
CA ILE A 175 17.86 9.34 13.45
C ILE A 175 19.31 8.86 13.33
N THR A 176 19.51 7.76 12.60
CA THR A 176 20.83 7.23 12.29
C THR A 176 21.19 7.35 10.81
N SER A 177 20.26 7.84 10.00
CA SER A 177 20.49 8.20 8.59
C SER A 177 21.09 9.61 8.43
N GLN A 178 21.74 9.83 7.27
CA GLN A 178 22.19 11.16 6.88
C GLN A 178 21.09 11.92 6.15
N PRO A 179 21.06 13.28 6.20
CA PRO A 179 22.04 14.18 6.83
C PRO A 179 21.78 14.47 8.32
N ARG A 180 20.71 13.92 8.91
CA ARG A 180 20.21 14.29 10.23
C ARG A 180 20.64 13.34 11.36
N TYR A 181 21.78 12.71 11.21
CA TYR A 181 22.31 11.76 12.19
C TYR A 181 22.39 12.33 13.61
N GLY A 182 21.82 11.61 14.57
CA GLY A 182 21.84 11.98 16.00
C GLY A 182 20.65 12.86 16.44
N GLU A 183 19.86 13.39 15.51
CA GLU A 183 18.65 14.13 15.87
C GLU A 183 17.56 13.19 16.45
N LYS A 184 16.63 13.78 17.21
CA LYS A 184 15.51 13.07 17.82
C LYS A 184 14.22 13.28 17.06
N ILE A 185 13.44 12.22 16.95
CA ILE A 185 12.08 12.23 16.42
C ILE A 185 11.14 11.92 17.57
N LYS A 186 10.14 12.78 17.79
CA LYS A 186 9.02 12.48 18.67
C LYS A 186 8.05 11.51 17.98
N VAL A 187 7.73 10.42 18.67
CA VAL A 187 6.79 9.42 18.20
C VAL A 187 5.37 9.79 18.66
N GLU A 188 4.49 10.12 17.73
CA GLU A 188 3.15 10.61 17.98
C GLU A 188 2.05 9.67 17.41
N THR A 189 2.45 8.47 16.98
CA THR A 189 1.53 7.42 16.51
C THR A 189 1.99 6.07 17.08
N PRO A 190 1.09 5.10 17.28
CA PRO A 190 1.49 3.76 17.69
C PRO A 190 2.43 3.11 16.67
N THR A 191 3.45 2.43 17.16
CA THR A 191 4.47 1.76 16.36
C THR A 191 4.32 0.25 16.29
N THR A 192 3.47 -0.32 17.12
CA THR A 192 3.14 -1.75 17.12
C THR A 192 1.64 -1.96 17.24
N PHE A 193 1.13 -2.85 16.37
CA PHE A 193 -0.26 -3.32 16.37
C PHE A 193 -0.27 -4.84 16.30
N ILE A 194 -1.11 -5.48 17.12
CA ILE A 194 -1.34 -6.91 17.14
C ILE A 194 -2.85 -7.14 17.11
N GLY A 195 -3.31 -8.04 16.26
CA GLY A 195 -4.75 -8.27 16.22
C GLY A 195 -5.20 -9.37 15.29
N SER A 196 -6.49 -9.35 14.99
CA SER A 196 -7.13 -10.28 14.07
C SER A 196 -8.16 -9.59 13.19
N LEU A 197 -8.29 -10.10 11.97
CA LEU A 197 -9.29 -9.74 10.99
C LEU A 197 -10.23 -10.94 10.79
N GLU A 198 -11.54 -10.73 10.85
CA GLU A 198 -12.54 -11.71 10.43
C GLU A 198 -13.15 -11.24 9.10
N PHE A 199 -13.19 -12.12 8.11
CA PHE A 199 -13.77 -11.85 6.80
C PHE A 199 -15.20 -12.38 6.70
N TYR A 200 -16.00 -11.84 5.78
CA TYR A 200 -17.38 -12.32 5.57
C TYR A 200 -17.46 -13.77 5.07
N ASN A 201 -16.37 -14.32 4.51
CA ASN A 201 -16.26 -15.72 4.12
C ASN A 201 -15.83 -16.65 5.29
N ASP A 202 -15.82 -16.14 6.53
CA ASP A 202 -15.41 -16.80 7.77
C ASP A 202 -13.90 -17.01 7.93
N ALA A 203 -13.05 -16.60 7.01
CA ALA A 203 -11.60 -16.65 7.19
C ALA A 203 -11.16 -15.73 8.34
N LYS A 204 -10.19 -16.17 9.12
CA LYS A 204 -9.63 -15.42 10.26
C LYS A 204 -8.13 -15.24 10.07
N ILE A 205 -7.68 -14.00 10.08
CA ILE A 205 -6.27 -13.66 9.87
C ILE A 205 -5.73 -12.98 11.13
N GLN A 206 -4.72 -13.59 11.74
CA GLN A 206 -3.95 -12.94 12.80
C GLN A 206 -2.90 -12.03 12.20
N PHE A 207 -2.61 -10.89 12.82
CA PHE A 207 -1.59 -10.00 12.30
C PHE A 207 -0.66 -9.42 13.35
N PHE A 208 0.57 -9.16 12.91
CA PHE A 208 1.56 -8.32 13.56
C PHE A 208 1.96 -7.21 12.56
N CYS A 209 1.86 -5.97 13.02
CA CYS A 209 2.25 -4.81 12.24
C CYS A 209 3.08 -3.89 13.14
N SER A 210 4.41 -3.88 12.96
CA SER A 210 5.32 -3.25 13.92
C SER A 210 6.58 -2.69 13.27
N TRP A 211 7.01 -1.51 13.76
CA TRP A 211 8.31 -0.90 13.50
C TRP A 211 9.30 -1.03 14.68
N ASP A 212 8.98 -1.90 15.64
CA ASP A 212 9.80 -2.12 16.85
C ASP A 212 10.58 -3.45 16.79
N VAL A 213 10.63 -4.11 15.63
CA VAL A 213 11.22 -5.45 15.47
C VAL A 213 12.46 -5.41 14.59
N TRP A 214 13.60 -5.78 15.13
CA TRP A 214 14.85 -5.81 14.38
C TRP A 214 14.93 -6.92 13.34
N LYS A 215 14.49 -8.13 13.70
CA LYS A 215 14.52 -9.32 12.82
C LYS A 215 13.43 -10.31 13.23
N HIS A 216 12.87 -11.02 12.26
CA HIS A 216 11.95 -12.11 12.46
C HIS A 216 12.12 -13.19 11.39
N LYS A 217 11.42 -14.34 11.56
CA LYS A 217 11.41 -15.47 10.63
C LYS A 217 10.02 -15.78 10.09
N HIS A 218 9.03 -14.93 10.38
CA HIS A 218 7.68 -15.11 9.88
C HIS A 218 7.61 -14.82 8.38
N THR A 219 6.72 -15.51 7.69
CA THR A 219 6.31 -15.20 6.32
C THR A 219 5.50 -13.90 6.27
N THR A 220 5.44 -13.27 5.11
CA THR A 220 4.68 -12.03 4.92
C THR A 220 3.18 -12.26 5.08
N ILE A 221 2.59 -13.13 4.27
CA ILE A 221 1.20 -13.59 4.38
C ILE A 221 1.21 -15.11 4.23
N GLU A 222 0.54 -15.81 5.14
CA GLU A 222 0.35 -17.25 5.05
C GLU A 222 -1.13 -17.60 5.26
N LEU A 223 -1.68 -18.40 4.34
CA LEU A 223 -3.09 -18.79 4.33
C LEU A 223 -3.21 -20.30 4.47
N TYR A 224 -4.12 -20.74 5.33
CA TYR A 224 -4.39 -22.13 5.64
C TYR A 224 -5.80 -22.49 5.21
N GLY A 225 -5.89 -23.33 4.19
CA GLY A 225 -7.13 -23.88 3.69
C GLY A 225 -7.35 -25.32 4.18
N LEU A 226 -8.53 -25.85 3.92
CA LEU A 226 -8.89 -27.23 4.31
C LEU A 226 -8.11 -28.30 3.55
N GLU A 227 -7.52 -27.96 2.40
CA GLU A 227 -6.83 -28.89 1.50
C GLU A 227 -5.34 -28.54 1.28
N GLY A 228 -4.86 -27.44 1.88
CA GLY A 228 -3.47 -27.04 1.75
C GLY A 228 -3.17 -25.70 2.36
N SER A 229 -1.95 -25.21 2.16
CA SER A 229 -1.46 -23.92 2.65
C SER A 229 -0.78 -23.15 1.54
N MET A 230 -0.80 -21.82 1.62
CA MET A 230 -0.17 -20.94 0.65
C MET A 230 0.55 -19.79 1.37
N ILE A 231 1.79 -19.52 0.94
CA ILE A 231 2.52 -18.30 1.31
C ILE A 231 2.44 -17.36 0.11
N VAL A 232 1.82 -16.20 0.36
CA VAL A 232 1.74 -15.10 -0.60
C VAL A 232 2.99 -14.24 -0.42
N PRO A 233 3.71 -13.88 -1.50
CA PRO A 233 4.88 -13.01 -1.40
C PRO A 233 4.53 -11.62 -0.88
N ASP A 234 5.55 -10.83 -0.56
CA ASP A 234 5.36 -9.49 0.01
C ASP A 234 4.48 -8.62 -0.91
N PRO A 235 3.31 -8.18 -0.44
CA PRO A 235 2.36 -7.41 -1.24
C PRO A 235 2.84 -5.98 -1.56
N ASN A 236 3.95 -5.54 -1.01
CA ASN A 236 4.60 -4.29 -1.40
C ASN A 236 5.25 -4.36 -2.80
N PHE A 237 5.34 -5.56 -3.40
CA PHE A 237 5.92 -5.80 -4.72
C PHE A 237 4.89 -6.37 -5.70
N PHE A 238 5.12 -6.15 -7.01
CA PHE A 238 4.26 -6.66 -8.08
C PHE A 238 4.49 -8.14 -8.38
N SER A 239 5.66 -8.68 -8.04
CA SER A 239 6.05 -10.06 -8.29
C SER A 239 6.63 -10.73 -7.04
N GLY A 240 6.93 -11.99 -7.15
CA GLY A 240 7.51 -12.82 -6.10
C GLY A 240 6.93 -14.23 -6.16
N ASN A 241 7.70 -15.21 -5.74
CA ASN A 241 7.28 -16.60 -5.78
C ASN A 241 6.22 -16.90 -4.73
N ILE A 242 5.15 -17.54 -5.16
CA ILE A 242 4.14 -18.10 -4.27
C ILE A 242 4.64 -19.49 -3.85
N LEU A 243 4.55 -19.81 -2.56
CA LEU A 243 4.76 -21.16 -2.09
C LEU A 243 3.39 -21.79 -1.78
N MET A 244 3.17 -23.00 -2.24
CA MET A 244 1.94 -23.73 -1.99
C MET A 244 2.27 -25.18 -1.61
N SER A 245 1.57 -25.70 -0.61
CA SER A 245 1.61 -27.11 -0.23
C SER A 245 0.18 -27.63 -0.17
N LYS A 246 -0.09 -28.75 -0.84
CA LYS A 246 -1.35 -29.48 -0.70
C LYS A 246 -1.23 -30.55 0.39
N LYS A 247 -2.35 -31.11 0.77
CA LYS A 247 -2.40 -32.18 1.77
C LYS A 247 -1.41 -33.30 1.43
N ASN A 248 -0.50 -33.57 2.37
CA ASN A 248 0.56 -34.59 2.28
C ASN A 248 1.63 -34.34 1.19
N GLU A 249 1.76 -33.11 0.69
CA GLU A 249 2.80 -32.71 -0.25
C GLU A 249 3.77 -31.72 0.42
N ASP A 250 5.01 -31.68 -0.07
CA ASP A 250 5.96 -30.65 0.31
C ASP A 250 5.62 -29.31 -0.35
N TRP A 251 6.23 -28.23 0.16
CA TRP A 251 6.11 -26.92 -0.41
C TRP A 251 6.63 -26.85 -1.85
N GLN A 252 5.81 -26.36 -2.75
CA GLN A 252 6.15 -26.14 -4.15
C GLN A 252 6.19 -24.65 -4.45
N THR A 253 7.18 -24.23 -5.24
CA THR A 253 7.30 -22.86 -5.71
C THR A 253 6.49 -22.66 -7.00
N ILE A 254 5.59 -21.69 -6.99
CA ILE A 254 4.83 -21.28 -8.15
C ILE A 254 5.35 -19.92 -8.61
N SER A 255 6.07 -19.90 -9.74
CA SER A 255 6.56 -18.66 -10.34
C SER A 255 5.46 -17.94 -11.10
N ASN A 256 5.54 -16.63 -11.13
CA ASN A 256 4.68 -15.74 -11.91
C ASN A 256 5.47 -14.75 -12.78
N ASP A 257 6.78 -14.94 -12.90
CA ASP A 257 7.71 -14.05 -13.62
C ASP A 257 7.51 -14.00 -15.14
N LYS A 258 6.69 -14.92 -15.69
CA LYS A 258 6.29 -14.94 -17.11
C LYS A 258 4.90 -14.35 -17.36
N MET A 259 4.18 -14.01 -16.31
CA MET A 259 2.87 -13.37 -16.44
C MET A 259 3.03 -11.89 -16.80
N LEU A 260 2.01 -11.34 -17.44
CA LEU A 260 1.90 -9.89 -17.58
C LEU A 260 2.02 -9.22 -16.20
N LEU A 261 2.75 -8.13 -16.08
CA LEU A 261 3.05 -7.44 -14.82
C LEU A 261 3.86 -8.25 -13.79
N GLY A 262 4.41 -9.40 -14.21
CA GLY A 262 5.32 -10.22 -13.40
C GLY A 262 6.72 -10.32 -13.99
N ILE A 263 6.89 -9.89 -15.23
CA ILE A 263 8.18 -9.93 -15.91
C ILE A 263 9.14 -8.98 -15.19
N PRO A 264 10.28 -9.49 -14.67
CA PRO A 264 11.26 -8.64 -14.01
C PRO A 264 11.72 -7.50 -14.91
N ASN A 265 11.71 -6.30 -14.39
CA ASN A 265 12.25 -5.10 -15.02
C ASN A 265 13.14 -4.37 -14.02
N LYS A 266 14.03 -3.54 -14.53
CA LYS A 266 14.93 -2.77 -13.68
C LYS A 266 14.17 -1.57 -13.14
N ASP A 267 14.10 -1.43 -11.81
CA ASP A 267 13.61 -0.22 -11.17
C ASP A 267 14.69 0.88 -11.14
N ASP A 268 14.33 2.08 -10.65
CA ASP A 268 15.22 3.23 -10.57
C ASP A 268 16.41 3.00 -9.62
N ASN A 269 16.29 2.04 -8.69
CA ASN A 269 17.36 1.63 -7.78
C ASN A 269 18.23 0.48 -8.33
N GLY A 270 17.91 -0.01 -9.53
CA GLY A 270 18.61 -1.11 -10.17
C GLY A 270 18.18 -2.50 -9.71
N SER A 271 17.12 -2.60 -8.92
CA SER A 271 16.49 -3.87 -8.55
C SER A 271 15.90 -4.57 -9.78
N MET A 272 16.01 -5.88 -9.84
CA MET A 272 15.49 -6.72 -10.92
C MET A 272 14.12 -7.36 -10.55
N PHE A 273 13.31 -6.66 -9.76
CA PHE A 273 11.93 -7.05 -9.51
C PHE A 273 11.00 -6.50 -10.59
N ALA A 274 9.81 -7.07 -10.71
CA ALA A 274 8.76 -6.46 -11.51
C ALA A 274 8.28 -5.17 -10.81
N ASN A 275 8.31 -4.05 -11.54
CA ASN A 275 7.85 -2.75 -11.04
C ASN A 275 6.98 -2.09 -12.10
N TYR A 276 5.68 -2.06 -11.84
CA TYR A 276 4.65 -1.56 -12.75
C TYR A 276 3.78 -0.49 -12.08
N ARG A 277 4.39 0.41 -11.30
CA ARG A 277 3.68 1.51 -10.65
C ARG A 277 2.93 2.34 -11.68
N GLY A 278 1.70 2.72 -11.32
CA GLY A 278 0.76 3.38 -12.22
C GLY A 278 -0.22 2.43 -12.89
N ILE A 279 -0.11 1.10 -12.67
CA ILE A 279 -1.08 0.15 -13.21
C ILE A 279 -2.49 0.37 -12.61
N GLY A 280 -2.58 0.77 -11.35
CA GLY A 280 -3.84 1.14 -10.72
C GLY A 280 -4.51 2.32 -11.41
N LEU A 281 -3.74 3.30 -11.87
CA LEU A 281 -4.25 4.39 -12.69
C LEU A 281 -4.77 3.88 -14.04
N ALA A 282 -4.02 2.99 -14.70
CA ALA A 282 -4.42 2.40 -15.98
C ALA A 282 -5.68 1.51 -15.84
N ASP A 283 -5.83 0.80 -14.73
CA ASP A 283 -7.02 -0.03 -14.43
C ASP A 283 -8.27 0.84 -14.16
N MET A 284 -8.07 2.05 -13.65
CA MET A 284 -9.16 2.97 -13.35
C MET A 284 -9.77 3.63 -14.60
N ILE A 285 -8.97 3.88 -15.65
CA ILE A 285 -9.38 4.57 -16.88
C ILE A 285 -10.19 3.64 -17.78
#